data_f9fbdf91a7ee7355e67053b9a7b21cfc
#
_entry.id   f9fbdf91a7ee7355e67053b9a7b21cfc
#
_cell.length_a   1.000
_cell.length_b   1.000
_cell.length_c   1.000
_cell.angle_alpha   90.00
_cell.angle_beta   90.00
_cell.angle_gamma   90.00
#
_symmetry.space_group_name_H-M   'P 1'
#
loop_
_entity.id
_entity.type
_entity.pdbx_description
1 polymer ?
#
loop_
_entity_poly.entity_id
_entity_poly.type
_entity_poly.pdbx_seq_one_letter_code
_entity_poly.pdbx_strand_id
1 'polypeptide(L)'
;MKTMNNNTVKMAIISDLHVMAPDLLVNEGAAFERYLNQDRKMLRESLEILDTLVVDILDQKPQLVLVTGDLTKDGEQMSHQLVAGRLQRLVDAGIQVLVVPGNHDINNPDARVYVGDNTVPADTITRPEFAKIYRHMGYDENSRRDPDTLSYCRDITDDLTILAIDSCMDRLNTFVSRGDARDHCKTSGNLEASSQQWLVDQATAATAAGRKVIAMMHHHLVPHFHMEDTLAAPYMVDGAGQLCQRLVQAGVHVIFTGHLHISDISQTNLREGTMVEVATAAAVGYPCQWRIATCNTAAGKMQLRSMTLNSLPSDPDFAERAREVFKSCIPTMTHGVLTRYWPEITHAIDNYRNKHDFVMRFVDIPDSPEAIAELLLKHLQEPVTQAYITFAEGNEGGSDNQQLINQLIKGVDKVVDQTVRGILRPLTKAALHLRIYGTFKLVLRSILEDLNDIGTSHETVINDHTAIIPL
;
A
#
# COMPACT_ATOMS: atom_id res chain seq x y z
N MET A 1 11.09 -35.44 -21.21
CA MET A 1 10.91 -34.10 -20.65
C MET A 1 10.33 -33.23 -21.73
N LYS A 2 9.08 -32.78 -21.61
CA LYS A 2 8.54 -31.72 -22.50
C LYS A 2 9.33 -30.47 -22.19
N THR A 3 10.05 -29.92 -23.13
CA THR A 3 10.60 -28.59 -23.10
C THR A 3 9.40 -27.64 -22.86
N MET A 4 9.26 -27.14 -21.62
CA MET A 4 8.36 -26.03 -21.37
C MET A 4 8.78 -24.89 -22.30
N ASN A 5 7.78 -24.24 -22.89
CA ASN A 5 8.01 -23.05 -23.67
C ASN A 5 8.59 -22.00 -22.69
N ASN A 6 9.89 -21.80 -22.69
CA ASN A 6 10.63 -21.00 -21.68
C ASN A 6 10.21 -19.52 -21.62
N ASN A 7 9.38 -19.08 -22.57
CA ASN A 7 9.04 -17.67 -22.77
C ASN A 7 7.79 -17.23 -22.01
N THR A 8 7.13 -18.12 -21.25
CA THR A 8 5.92 -17.76 -20.50
C THR A 8 6.06 -18.19 -19.04
N VAL A 9 5.94 -17.22 -18.12
CA VAL A 9 6.00 -17.42 -16.67
C VAL A 9 4.68 -16.96 -16.07
N LYS A 10 3.95 -17.88 -15.43
CA LYS A 10 2.79 -17.56 -14.59
C LYS A 10 3.29 -17.25 -13.19
N MET A 11 2.89 -16.11 -12.64
CA MET A 11 3.27 -15.68 -11.30
C MET A 11 2.06 -15.28 -10.47
N ALA A 12 2.15 -15.48 -9.16
CA ALA A 12 1.23 -14.92 -8.18
C ALA A 12 1.91 -13.79 -7.44
N ILE A 13 1.18 -12.72 -7.13
CA ILE A 13 1.66 -11.58 -6.35
C ILE A 13 0.75 -11.43 -5.14
N ILE A 14 1.34 -11.42 -3.95
CA ILE A 14 0.68 -11.19 -2.67
C ILE A 14 1.44 -10.11 -1.91
N SER A 15 0.75 -9.35 -1.09
CA SER A 15 1.33 -8.25 -0.31
C SER A 15 0.68 -8.13 1.05
N ASP A 16 1.38 -7.48 1.97
CA ASP A 16 0.83 -6.99 3.23
C ASP A 16 0.05 -8.09 3.98
N LEU A 17 0.76 -9.18 4.26
CA LEU A 17 0.22 -10.36 4.94
C LEU A 17 -0.05 -10.09 6.43
N HIS A 18 0.74 -9.22 7.05
CA HIS A 18 0.66 -8.80 8.45
C HIS A 18 0.29 -9.93 9.42
N VAL A 19 0.91 -11.10 9.23
CA VAL A 19 0.60 -12.26 10.05
C VAL A 19 0.96 -12.00 11.51
N MET A 20 0.00 -12.19 12.39
CA MET A 20 0.18 -12.20 13.82
C MET A 20 0.21 -13.64 14.33
N ALA A 21 1.30 -14.04 14.99
CA ALA A 21 1.37 -15.34 15.63
C ALA A 21 0.33 -15.43 16.76
N PRO A 22 -0.48 -16.51 16.83
CA PRO A 22 -1.49 -16.65 17.87
C PRO A 22 -0.93 -16.55 19.30
N ASP A 23 0.30 -17.00 19.52
CA ASP A 23 0.97 -16.97 20.82
C ASP A 23 1.32 -15.55 21.31
N LEU A 24 1.23 -14.54 20.42
CA LEU A 24 1.35 -13.12 20.81
C LEU A 24 0.10 -12.61 21.52
N LEU A 25 -1.01 -13.33 21.48
CA LEU A 25 -2.23 -13.06 22.23
C LEU A 25 -2.35 -14.06 23.38
N VAL A 26 -1.65 -13.78 24.49
CA VAL A 26 -1.63 -14.67 25.67
C VAL A 26 -2.99 -14.70 26.35
N ASN A 27 -3.62 -13.54 26.52
CA ASN A 27 -4.98 -13.40 27.03
C ASN A 27 -5.71 -12.29 26.28
N GLU A 28 -6.97 -12.55 25.94
CA GLU A 28 -7.89 -11.52 25.45
C GLU A 28 -8.06 -10.40 26.49
N GLY A 29 -8.22 -9.16 26.02
CA GLY A 29 -8.43 -8.02 26.88
C GLY A 29 -8.38 -6.68 26.12
N ALA A 30 -8.52 -5.60 26.88
CA ALA A 30 -8.69 -4.27 26.32
C ALA A 30 -7.46 -3.79 25.50
N ALA A 31 -6.27 -4.35 25.72
CA ALA A 31 -5.09 -3.94 24.96
C ALA A 31 -5.21 -4.34 23.48
N PHE A 32 -5.61 -5.57 23.20
CA PHE A 32 -5.76 -6.05 21.83
C PHE A 32 -6.99 -5.45 21.15
N GLU A 33 -8.11 -5.31 21.88
CA GLU A 33 -9.30 -4.63 21.37
C GLU A 33 -9.03 -3.18 20.98
N ARG A 34 -8.26 -2.43 21.79
CA ARG A 34 -7.84 -1.06 21.43
C ARG A 34 -7.02 -1.03 20.15
N TYR A 35 -6.14 -2.02 19.97
CA TYR A 35 -5.34 -2.12 18.74
C TYR A 35 -6.26 -2.38 17.53
N LEU A 36 -7.12 -3.37 17.59
CA LEU A 36 -8.05 -3.72 16.50
C LEU A 36 -8.98 -2.57 16.12
N ASN A 37 -9.45 -1.79 17.09
CA ASN A 37 -10.34 -0.65 16.84
C ASN A 37 -9.64 0.52 16.12
N GLN A 38 -8.32 0.51 16.02
CA GLN A 38 -7.52 1.53 15.34
C GLN A 38 -6.93 1.03 14.02
N ASP A 39 -7.09 -0.26 13.71
CA ASP A 39 -6.51 -0.89 12.54
C ASP A 39 -7.61 -1.53 11.67
N ARG A 40 -7.43 -1.47 10.36
CA ARG A 40 -8.34 -2.07 9.36
C ARG A 40 -7.98 -3.51 9.00
N LYS A 41 -6.95 -4.07 9.64
CA LYS A 41 -6.43 -5.41 9.35
C LYS A 41 -7.20 -6.49 10.12
N MET A 42 -7.47 -7.59 9.46
CA MET A 42 -8.12 -8.78 10.01
C MET A 42 -7.07 -9.66 10.73
N LEU A 43 -6.46 -9.12 11.80
CA LEU A 43 -5.29 -9.75 12.43
C LEU A 43 -5.60 -11.08 13.12
N ARG A 44 -6.81 -11.26 13.65
CA ARG A 44 -7.23 -12.53 14.27
C ARG A 44 -7.19 -13.67 13.25
N GLU A 45 -7.57 -13.39 12.03
CA GLU A 45 -7.66 -14.33 10.92
C GLU A 45 -6.38 -14.38 10.07
N SER A 46 -5.38 -13.54 10.36
CA SER A 46 -4.22 -13.34 9.47
C SER A 46 -3.49 -14.63 9.11
N LEU A 47 -3.39 -15.57 10.05
CA LEU A 47 -2.76 -16.87 9.78
C LEU A 47 -3.66 -17.78 8.91
N GLU A 48 -4.97 -17.79 9.14
CA GLU A 48 -5.93 -18.55 8.33
C GLU A 48 -6.04 -17.96 6.92
N ILE A 49 -5.96 -16.62 6.79
CA ILE A 49 -5.88 -15.93 5.50
C ILE A 49 -4.65 -16.41 4.73
N LEU A 50 -3.48 -16.44 5.35
CA LEU A 50 -2.26 -16.94 4.70
C LEU A 50 -2.37 -18.43 4.34
N ASP A 51 -2.92 -19.27 5.23
CA ASP A 51 -3.13 -20.68 4.94
C ASP A 51 -4.06 -20.90 3.74
N THR A 52 -5.13 -20.10 3.62
CA THR A 52 -6.07 -20.14 2.49
C THR A 52 -5.42 -19.65 1.20
N LEU A 53 -4.68 -18.54 1.25
CA LEU A 53 -3.91 -18.02 0.10
C LEU A 53 -2.91 -19.05 -0.43
N VAL A 54 -2.20 -19.75 0.46
CA VAL A 54 -1.26 -20.81 0.04
C VAL A 54 -1.98 -21.91 -0.71
N VAL A 55 -3.17 -22.32 -0.27
CA VAL A 55 -4.00 -23.32 -0.97
C VAL A 55 -4.43 -22.81 -2.34
N ASP A 56 -4.97 -21.59 -2.41
CA ASP A 56 -5.42 -20.96 -3.65
C ASP A 56 -4.27 -20.81 -4.66
N ILE A 57 -3.09 -20.40 -4.19
CA ILE A 57 -1.88 -20.27 -5.02
C ILE A 57 -1.45 -21.65 -5.56
N LEU A 58 -1.45 -22.69 -4.72
CA LEU A 58 -1.13 -24.05 -5.15
C LEU A 58 -2.08 -24.55 -6.25
N ASP A 59 -3.38 -24.22 -6.14
CA ASP A 59 -4.38 -24.57 -7.16
C ASP A 59 -4.18 -23.80 -8.47
N GLN A 60 -3.66 -22.57 -8.41
CA GLN A 60 -3.32 -21.78 -9.59
C GLN A 60 -2.04 -22.29 -10.29
N LYS A 61 -1.19 -23.03 -9.60
CA LYS A 61 0.07 -23.63 -10.14
C LYS A 61 0.98 -22.60 -10.83
N PRO A 62 1.30 -21.47 -10.21
CA PRO A 62 2.27 -20.53 -10.77
C PRO A 62 3.68 -21.15 -10.73
N GLN A 63 4.61 -20.63 -11.51
CA GLN A 63 6.04 -20.95 -11.41
C GLN A 63 6.75 -20.05 -10.39
N LEU A 64 6.19 -18.87 -10.11
CA LEU A 64 6.79 -17.83 -9.28
C LEU A 64 5.74 -17.22 -8.36
N VAL A 65 6.12 -16.91 -7.12
CA VAL A 65 5.35 -16.08 -6.19
C VAL A 65 6.21 -14.90 -5.76
N LEU A 66 5.67 -13.69 -5.86
CA LEU A 66 6.27 -12.47 -5.36
C LEU A 66 5.51 -12.02 -4.12
N VAL A 67 6.23 -11.70 -3.04
CA VAL A 67 5.68 -11.17 -1.79
C VAL A 67 6.28 -9.80 -1.54
N THR A 68 5.46 -8.75 -1.71
CA THR A 68 5.93 -7.35 -1.76
C THR A 68 5.97 -6.67 -0.40
N GLY A 69 6.34 -7.37 0.65
CA GLY A 69 6.62 -6.83 1.98
C GLY A 69 5.45 -6.93 2.97
N ASP A 70 5.70 -6.45 4.18
CA ASP A 70 4.81 -6.51 5.33
C ASP A 70 4.25 -7.91 5.60
N LEU A 71 5.19 -8.86 5.75
CA LEU A 71 4.89 -10.26 5.97
C LEU A 71 4.29 -10.50 7.35
N THR A 72 4.69 -9.70 8.33
CA THR A 72 4.32 -9.85 9.74
C THR A 72 3.64 -8.61 10.28
N LYS A 73 2.90 -8.76 11.37
CA LYS A 73 2.19 -7.64 12.00
C LYS A 73 3.16 -6.49 12.33
N ASP A 74 4.22 -6.77 13.10
CA ASP A 74 5.21 -5.78 13.52
C ASP A 74 6.61 -6.42 13.70
N GLY A 75 7.02 -7.34 12.84
CA GLY A 75 8.37 -7.90 12.82
C GLY A 75 8.66 -8.92 13.92
N GLU A 76 7.63 -9.46 14.55
CA GLU A 76 7.80 -10.44 15.61
C GLU A 76 8.42 -11.73 15.07
N GLN A 77 9.46 -12.24 15.75
CA GLN A 77 10.18 -13.44 15.35
C GLN A 77 9.26 -14.64 15.16
N MET A 78 8.27 -14.82 16.04
CA MET A 78 7.30 -15.90 15.97
C MET A 78 6.42 -15.80 14.72
N SER A 79 5.97 -14.60 14.38
CA SER A 79 5.19 -14.33 13.17
C SER A 79 6.00 -14.67 11.92
N HIS A 80 7.27 -14.26 11.83
CA HIS A 80 8.15 -14.60 10.72
C HIS A 80 8.36 -16.11 10.54
N GLN A 81 8.52 -16.86 11.64
CA GLN A 81 8.66 -18.32 11.58
C GLN A 81 7.39 -18.97 11.01
N LEU A 82 6.21 -18.50 11.39
CA LEU A 82 4.94 -18.98 10.85
C LEU A 82 4.79 -18.68 9.37
N VAL A 83 5.05 -17.43 8.96
CA VAL A 83 5.01 -17.02 7.54
C VAL A 83 5.96 -17.86 6.70
N ALA A 84 7.22 -17.96 7.11
CA ALA A 84 8.22 -18.75 6.39
C ALA A 84 7.80 -20.22 6.26
N GLY A 85 7.26 -20.83 7.33
CA GLY A 85 6.76 -22.19 7.31
C GLY A 85 5.58 -22.40 6.35
N ARG A 86 4.67 -21.41 6.19
CA ARG A 86 3.56 -21.48 5.24
C ARG A 86 4.03 -21.32 3.80
N LEU A 87 4.88 -20.32 3.54
CA LEU A 87 5.46 -20.09 2.21
C LEU A 87 6.37 -21.24 1.77
N GLN A 88 7.02 -21.95 2.72
CA GLN A 88 7.83 -23.14 2.40
C GLN A 88 7.01 -24.24 1.70
N ARG A 89 5.69 -24.35 1.97
CA ARG A 89 4.81 -25.29 1.26
C ARG A 89 4.76 -25.03 -0.24
N LEU A 90 4.86 -23.76 -0.65
CA LEU A 90 4.95 -23.37 -2.07
C LEU A 90 6.31 -23.80 -2.66
N VAL A 91 7.39 -23.55 -1.91
CA VAL A 91 8.75 -23.98 -2.31
C VAL A 91 8.82 -25.49 -2.45
N ASP A 92 8.26 -26.23 -1.50
CA ASP A 92 8.23 -27.71 -1.51
C ASP A 92 7.40 -28.26 -2.68
N ALA A 93 6.42 -27.50 -3.17
CA ALA A 93 5.66 -27.80 -4.38
C ALA A 93 6.40 -27.43 -5.69
N GLY A 94 7.65 -26.94 -5.59
CA GLY A 94 8.49 -26.58 -6.74
C GLY A 94 8.22 -25.19 -7.30
N ILE A 95 7.52 -24.33 -6.57
CA ILE A 95 7.26 -22.92 -6.94
C ILE A 95 8.41 -22.07 -6.41
N GLN A 96 8.97 -21.19 -7.23
CA GLN A 96 9.91 -20.19 -6.75
C GLN A 96 9.16 -19.14 -5.95
N VAL A 97 9.61 -18.82 -4.75
CA VAL A 97 9.06 -17.75 -3.91
C VAL A 97 10.13 -16.70 -3.71
N LEU A 98 9.78 -15.43 -3.92
CA LEU A 98 10.66 -14.30 -3.68
C LEU A 98 9.99 -13.33 -2.74
N VAL A 99 10.69 -12.90 -1.69
CA VAL A 99 10.17 -11.96 -0.70
C VAL A 99 11.08 -10.73 -0.58
N VAL A 100 10.50 -9.58 -0.31
CA VAL A 100 11.21 -8.39 0.19
C VAL A 100 10.62 -8.00 1.53
N PRO A 101 11.36 -7.32 2.43
CA PRO A 101 10.77 -6.80 3.65
C PRO A 101 9.85 -5.60 3.35
N GLY A 102 8.83 -5.40 4.20
CA GLY A 102 8.10 -4.16 4.36
C GLY A 102 8.57 -3.40 5.61
N ASN A 103 8.00 -2.23 5.86
CA ASN A 103 8.40 -1.39 6.99
C ASN A 103 8.03 -2.00 8.35
N HIS A 104 7.08 -2.94 8.40
CA HIS A 104 6.71 -3.65 9.62
C HIS A 104 7.68 -4.77 9.98
N ASP A 105 8.49 -5.30 9.07
CA ASP A 105 9.07 -6.65 9.20
C ASP A 105 10.35 -6.74 10.03
N ILE A 106 11.13 -5.67 10.14
CA ILE A 106 12.49 -5.77 10.71
C ILE A 106 12.68 -4.72 11.79
N ASN A 107 13.26 -5.17 12.93
CA ASN A 107 13.66 -4.26 14.00
C ASN A 107 12.54 -3.27 14.39
N ASN A 108 11.32 -3.76 14.48
CA ASN A 108 10.15 -2.92 14.66
C ASN A 108 9.87 -2.69 16.17
N PRO A 109 9.89 -1.42 16.64
CA PRO A 109 9.65 -1.09 18.03
C PRO A 109 8.18 -1.29 18.47
N ASP A 110 7.25 -1.46 17.53
CA ASP A 110 5.82 -1.65 17.81
C ASP A 110 5.43 -3.12 18.06
N ALA A 111 6.41 -4.04 17.96
CA ALA A 111 6.20 -5.46 18.25
C ALA A 111 5.75 -5.70 19.70
N ARG A 112 4.58 -6.33 19.90
CA ARG A 112 3.98 -6.53 21.21
C ARG A 112 3.40 -7.94 21.39
N VAL A 113 3.53 -8.41 22.62
CA VAL A 113 2.71 -9.50 23.16
C VAL A 113 1.57 -8.90 23.95
N TYR A 114 0.35 -9.38 23.74
CA TYR A 114 -0.87 -8.90 24.37
C TYR A 114 -1.22 -9.79 25.58
N VAL A 115 -1.31 -9.16 26.76
CA VAL A 115 -1.57 -9.86 28.03
C VAL A 115 -2.72 -9.15 28.73
N GLY A 116 -3.95 -9.50 28.40
CA GLY A 116 -5.16 -8.87 28.92
C GLY A 116 -5.22 -7.38 28.56
N ASP A 117 -5.22 -6.51 29.57
CA ASP A 117 -5.30 -5.06 29.38
C ASP A 117 -3.96 -4.36 29.09
N ASN A 118 -2.87 -5.14 29.11
CA ASN A 118 -1.50 -4.65 28.95
C ASN A 118 -0.80 -5.27 27.74
N THR A 119 0.31 -4.65 27.34
CA THR A 119 1.25 -5.21 26.36
C THR A 119 2.66 -5.25 26.92
N VAL A 120 3.45 -6.21 26.44
CA VAL A 120 4.90 -6.25 26.67
C VAL A 120 5.62 -6.30 25.30
N PRO A 121 6.87 -5.82 25.19
CA PRO A 121 7.65 -5.96 23.96
C PRO A 121 7.75 -7.43 23.53
N ALA A 122 7.63 -7.67 22.23
CA ALA A 122 7.93 -8.95 21.62
C ALA A 122 9.35 -8.96 21.01
N ASP A 123 9.93 -10.14 20.89
CA ASP A 123 11.21 -10.31 20.18
C ASP A 123 11.01 -10.04 18.69
N THR A 124 11.85 -9.18 18.12
CA THR A 124 11.90 -8.86 16.69
C THR A 124 13.12 -9.50 16.04
N ILE A 125 13.20 -9.42 14.72
CA ILE A 125 14.33 -9.92 13.95
C ILE A 125 15.17 -8.81 13.34
N THR A 126 16.44 -9.11 13.10
CA THR A 126 17.39 -8.28 12.39
C THR A 126 17.43 -8.62 10.89
N ARG A 127 18.07 -7.76 10.07
CA ARG A 127 18.31 -8.00 8.63
C ARG A 127 18.99 -9.34 8.32
N PRO A 128 20.08 -9.74 9.03
CA PRO A 128 20.68 -11.05 8.84
C PRO A 128 19.74 -12.23 9.17
N GLU A 129 18.91 -12.07 10.22
CA GLU A 129 17.92 -13.09 10.59
C GLU A 129 16.80 -13.18 9.55
N PHE A 130 16.33 -12.06 9.00
CA PHE A 130 15.39 -12.05 7.87
C PHE A 130 15.94 -12.86 6.69
N ALA A 131 17.15 -12.54 6.23
CA ALA A 131 17.78 -13.26 5.14
C ALA A 131 18.00 -14.75 5.44
N LYS A 132 18.21 -15.12 6.71
CA LYS A 132 18.35 -16.50 7.14
C LYS A 132 17.01 -17.24 7.16
N ILE A 133 15.94 -16.62 7.68
CA ILE A 133 14.60 -17.19 7.75
C ILE A 133 14.06 -17.45 6.34
N TYR A 134 14.20 -16.46 5.44
CA TYR A 134 13.72 -16.53 4.06
C TYR A 134 14.78 -16.98 3.06
N ARG A 135 15.80 -17.74 3.49
CA ARG A 135 16.91 -18.16 2.64
C ARG A 135 16.45 -18.77 1.32
N HIS A 136 15.47 -19.65 1.33
CA HIS A 136 14.95 -20.32 0.14
C HIS A 136 13.96 -19.49 -0.68
N MET A 137 13.72 -18.23 -0.26
CA MET A 137 12.74 -17.31 -0.83
C MET A 137 13.40 -16.03 -1.35
N GLY A 138 14.54 -16.18 -2.03
CA GLY A 138 15.28 -15.08 -2.65
C GLY A 138 16.66 -14.79 -2.04
N TYR A 139 17.01 -15.36 -0.87
CA TYR A 139 18.26 -15.05 -0.17
C TYR A 139 19.31 -16.18 -0.22
N ASP A 140 19.15 -17.14 -1.13
CA ASP A 140 20.12 -18.19 -1.38
C ASP A 140 21.24 -17.74 -2.36
N GLU A 141 22.17 -18.66 -2.65
CA GLU A 141 23.32 -18.46 -3.53
C GLU A 141 22.98 -18.21 -5.01
N ASN A 142 21.72 -18.44 -5.43
CA ASN A 142 21.29 -18.18 -6.81
C ASN A 142 20.90 -16.72 -7.03
N SER A 143 20.86 -15.91 -5.98
CA SER A 143 20.58 -14.48 -6.05
C SER A 143 21.86 -13.66 -5.94
N ARG A 144 22.01 -12.67 -6.80
CA ARG A 144 23.00 -11.60 -6.65
C ARG A 144 22.46 -10.61 -5.64
N ARG A 145 23.16 -10.37 -4.54
CA ARG A 145 22.70 -9.54 -3.43
C ARG A 145 23.42 -8.19 -3.41
N ASP A 146 22.68 -7.14 -3.10
CA ASP A 146 23.26 -5.85 -2.71
C ASP A 146 24.03 -6.02 -1.39
N PRO A 147 25.30 -5.56 -1.30
CA PRO A 147 26.08 -5.68 -0.07
C PRO A 147 25.54 -4.84 1.10
N ASP A 148 24.79 -3.78 0.81
CA ASP A 148 24.38 -2.78 1.80
C ASP A 148 22.94 -2.96 2.29
N THR A 149 22.08 -3.64 1.50
CA THR A 149 20.65 -3.81 1.80
C THR A 149 20.20 -5.27 1.68
N LEU A 150 18.90 -5.52 1.82
CA LEU A 150 18.30 -6.82 1.52
C LEU A 150 17.82 -6.92 0.07
N SER A 151 18.19 -5.96 -0.78
CA SER A 151 17.90 -6.03 -2.21
C SER A 151 18.67 -7.16 -2.89
N TYR A 152 18.06 -7.76 -3.89
CA TYR A 152 18.70 -8.79 -4.69
C TYR A 152 18.16 -8.82 -6.11
N CYS A 153 18.90 -9.47 -7.00
CA CYS A 153 18.54 -9.70 -8.38
C CYS A 153 18.60 -11.21 -8.65
N ARG A 154 17.54 -11.77 -9.25
CA ARG A 154 17.44 -13.22 -9.52
C ARG A 154 16.94 -13.49 -10.92
N ASP A 155 17.68 -14.30 -11.65
CA ASP A 155 17.26 -14.81 -12.95
C ASP A 155 16.26 -15.96 -12.75
N ILE A 156 15.05 -15.79 -13.27
CA ILE A 156 13.95 -16.78 -13.15
C ILE A 156 13.99 -17.77 -14.31
N THR A 157 14.22 -17.23 -15.50
CA THR A 157 14.45 -18.00 -16.73
C THR A 157 15.59 -17.36 -17.52
N ASP A 158 15.94 -17.93 -18.67
CA ASP A 158 16.93 -17.32 -19.56
C ASP A 158 16.50 -15.94 -20.08
N ASP A 159 15.18 -15.64 -20.05
CA ASP A 159 14.58 -14.43 -20.63
C ASP A 159 13.95 -13.49 -19.58
N LEU A 160 13.91 -13.88 -18.29
CA LEU A 160 13.26 -13.08 -17.23
C LEU A 160 14.12 -12.97 -15.98
N THR A 161 14.32 -11.77 -15.52
CA THR A 161 14.99 -11.43 -14.26
C THR A 161 14.03 -10.67 -13.34
N ILE A 162 14.02 -10.98 -12.05
CA ILE A 162 13.36 -10.21 -11.00
C ILE A 162 14.39 -9.38 -10.25
N LEU A 163 14.11 -8.07 -10.13
CA LEU A 163 14.85 -7.12 -9.31
C LEU A 163 14.04 -6.86 -8.02
N ALA A 164 14.47 -7.44 -6.93
CA ALA A 164 13.84 -7.33 -5.63
C ALA A 164 14.50 -6.21 -4.82
N ILE A 165 13.72 -5.19 -4.46
CA ILE A 165 14.21 -3.93 -3.91
C ILE A 165 13.78 -3.80 -2.45
N ASP A 166 14.73 -3.71 -1.55
CA ASP A 166 14.52 -3.35 -0.14
C ASP A 166 14.60 -1.84 0.01
N SER A 167 13.46 -1.21 0.19
CA SER A 167 13.31 0.23 0.39
C SER A 167 13.10 0.64 1.85
N CYS A 168 13.20 -0.31 2.82
CA CYS A 168 12.84 -0.07 4.21
C CYS A 168 13.93 0.67 4.98
N MET A 169 13.49 1.55 5.89
CA MET A 169 14.34 2.38 6.73
C MET A 169 14.46 1.85 8.18
N ASP A 170 14.34 0.54 8.37
CA ASP A 170 14.35 -0.12 9.69
C ASP A 170 15.60 0.19 10.53
N ARG A 171 16.71 0.56 9.91
CA ARG A 171 17.94 1.03 10.61
C ARG A 171 17.72 2.34 11.38
N LEU A 172 16.68 3.11 11.02
CA LEU A 172 16.31 4.37 11.67
C LEU A 172 15.18 4.20 12.68
N ASN A 173 14.70 2.98 12.91
CA ASN A 173 13.72 2.70 13.94
C ASN A 173 14.29 3.03 15.32
N THR A 174 13.49 3.68 16.16
CA THR A 174 13.91 4.13 17.48
C THR A 174 13.14 3.38 18.57
N PHE A 175 13.90 2.71 19.43
CA PHE A 175 13.39 2.08 20.65
C PHE A 175 13.64 3.03 21.81
N VAL A 176 12.58 3.55 22.40
CA VAL A 176 12.72 4.45 23.55
C VAL A 176 12.45 3.68 24.83
N SER A 177 13.50 3.52 25.62
CA SER A 177 13.41 2.93 26.93
C SER A 177 12.79 3.93 27.91
N ARG A 178 11.50 3.74 28.21
CA ARG A 178 10.74 4.31 29.33
C ARG A 178 10.60 5.83 29.40
N GLY A 179 9.41 6.30 29.12
CA GLY A 179 8.75 7.42 29.77
C GLY A 179 8.06 8.40 28.87
N ASP A 180 8.65 9.07 27.88
CA ASP A 180 8.00 10.20 27.22
C ASP A 180 8.17 10.30 25.71
N ALA A 181 9.01 9.51 25.08
CA ALA A 181 9.06 9.43 23.63
C ALA A 181 8.47 8.09 23.18
N ARG A 182 7.61 8.12 22.20
CA ARG A 182 7.05 6.91 21.60
C ARG A 182 8.13 6.22 20.80
N ASP A 183 8.19 4.90 20.89
CA ASP A 183 8.90 4.10 19.91
C ASP A 183 8.38 4.46 18.51
N HIS A 184 9.26 4.56 17.54
CA HIS A 184 8.88 4.97 16.21
C HIS A 184 9.39 3.98 15.17
N CYS A 185 8.45 3.30 14.53
CA CYS A 185 8.67 2.60 13.28
C CYS A 185 8.73 3.61 12.13
N LYS A 186 9.73 3.48 11.24
CA LYS A 186 9.82 4.30 10.03
C LYS A 186 8.94 3.70 8.95
N THR A 187 7.88 4.41 8.62
CA THR A 187 6.92 4.02 7.58
C THR A 187 7.44 4.36 6.18
N SER A 188 8.26 5.41 6.05
CA SER A 188 8.78 5.88 4.75
C SER A 188 9.85 4.95 4.18
N GLY A 189 9.97 4.95 2.86
CA GLY A 189 11.00 4.24 2.12
C GLY A 189 12.14 5.13 1.64
N ASN A 190 13.36 4.61 1.64
CA ASN A 190 14.53 5.28 1.07
C ASN A 190 15.56 4.25 0.57
N LEU A 191 16.34 4.66 -0.41
CA LEU A 191 17.47 3.90 -0.95
C LEU A 191 18.71 4.80 -1.02
N GLU A 192 19.78 4.36 -0.40
CA GLU A 192 21.08 5.02 -0.51
C GLU A 192 21.60 5.00 -1.95
N ALA A 193 22.40 6.00 -2.31
CA ALA A 193 22.90 6.15 -3.68
C ALA A 193 23.72 4.93 -4.17
N SER A 194 24.44 4.24 -3.29
CA SER A 194 25.18 3.00 -3.60
C SER A 194 24.24 1.88 -4.01
N SER A 195 23.16 1.67 -3.25
CA SER A 195 22.14 0.64 -3.54
C SER A 195 21.36 0.97 -4.80
N GLN A 196 20.98 2.25 -5.00
CA GLN A 196 20.36 2.67 -6.26
C GLN A 196 21.26 2.38 -7.46
N GLN A 197 22.56 2.64 -7.37
CA GLN A 197 23.51 2.36 -8.44
C GLN A 197 23.61 0.86 -8.69
N TRP A 198 23.71 0.06 -7.63
CA TRP A 198 23.75 -1.40 -7.72
C TRP A 198 22.52 -1.95 -8.46
N LEU A 199 21.30 -1.48 -8.12
CA LEU A 199 20.06 -1.87 -8.79
C LEU A 199 20.08 -1.55 -10.30
N VAL A 200 20.51 -0.34 -10.65
CA VAL A 200 20.65 0.08 -12.04
C VAL A 200 21.65 -0.78 -12.80
N ASP A 201 22.79 -1.11 -12.18
CA ASP A 201 23.82 -1.95 -12.79
C ASP A 201 23.30 -3.38 -13.03
N GLN A 202 22.55 -3.96 -12.07
CA GLN A 202 21.95 -5.28 -12.24
C GLN A 202 20.88 -5.29 -13.35
N ALA A 203 20.01 -4.29 -13.38
CA ALA A 203 18.99 -4.16 -14.41
C ALA A 203 19.62 -3.99 -15.80
N THR A 204 20.60 -3.09 -15.94
CA THR A 204 21.33 -2.85 -17.18
C THR A 204 22.01 -4.12 -17.68
N ALA A 205 22.67 -4.86 -16.80
CA ALA A 205 23.34 -6.11 -17.14
C ALA A 205 22.34 -7.19 -17.64
N ALA A 206 21.18 -7.32 -16.97
CA ALA A 206 20.14 -8.25 -17.37
C ALA A 206 19.54 -7.86 -18.75
N THR A 207 19.22 -6.59 -18.96
CA THR A 207 18.69 -6.05 -20.22
C THR A 207 19.69 -6.22 -21.34
N ALA A 208 20.97 -5.93 -21.13
CA ALA A 208 22.04 -6.15 -22.10
C ALA A 208 22.21 -7.62 -22.46
N ALA A 209 21.88 -8.54 -21.57
CA ALA A 209 21.83 -9.98 -21.83
C ALA A 209 20.54 -10.44 -22.54
N GLY A 210 19.66 -9.51 -22.93
CA GLY A 210 18.40 -9.79 -23.65
C GLY A 210 17.22 -10.19 -22.74
N ARG A 211 17.37 -10.10 -21.41
CA ARG A 211 16.30 -10.45 -20.47
C ARG A 211 15.33 -9.30 -20.24
N LYS A 212 14.08 -9.64 -20.04
CA LYS A 212 13.10 -8.71 -19.45
C LYS A 212 13.34 -8.59 -17.96
N VAL A 213 13.23 -7.38 -17.42
CA VAL A 213 13.42 -7.11 -15.99
C VAL A 213 12.12 -6.58 -15.41
N ILE A 214 11.62 -7.28 -14.39
CA ILE A 214 10.46 -6.85 -13.58
C ILE A 214 10.97 -6.57 -12.16
N ALA A 215 10.57 -5.44 -11.59
CA ALA A 215 10.92 -5.09 -10.22
C ALA A 215 9.81 -5.48 -9.22
N MET A 216 10.19 -5.67 -7.96
CA MET A 216 9.28 -5.72 -6.82
C MET A 216 9.86 -4.91 -5.67
N MET A 217 9.02 -4.19 -4.94
CA MET A 217 9.38 -3.32 -3.82
C MET A 217 8.18 -3.20 -2.89
N HIS A 218 8.38 -2.75 -1.64
CA HIS A 218 7.24 -2.52 -0.75
C HIS A 218 6.60 -1.16 -0.98
N HIS A 219 7.37 -0.08 -0.96
CA HIS A 219 6.90 1.30 -1.14
C HIS A 219 6.61 1.62 -2.60
N HIS A 220 5.74 2.61 -2.84
CA HIS A 220 5.42 3.06 -4.19
C HIS A 220 6.57 3.83 -4.85
N LEU A 221 6.72 3.65 -6.13
CA LEU A 221 7.66 4.36 -7.01
C LEU A 221 6.94 5.36 -7.93
N VAL A 222 5.72 5.02 -8.35
CA VAL A 222 4.84 5.83 -9.19
C VAL A 222 3.63 6.26 -8.35
N PRO A 223 3.20 7.53 -8.39
CA PRO A 223 2.00 7.93 -7.67
C PRO A 223 0.75 7.22 -8.18
N HIS A 224 -0.08 6.72 -7.27
CA HIS A 224 -1.37 6.08 -7.55
C HIS A 224 -2.53 7.06 -7.55
N PHE A 225 -2.31 8.27 -7.01
CA PHE A 225 -3.23 9.39 -7.12
C PHE A 225 -2.44 10.71 -7.14
N HIS A 226 -3.07 11.76 -7.70
CA HIS A 226 -2.42 13.07 -7.73
C HIS A 226 -2.13 13.56 -6.31
N MET A 227 -0.93 14.11 -6.08
CA MET A 227 -0.45 14.59 -4.78
C MET A 227 -0.18 13.49 -3.74
N GLU A 228 0.01 12.23 -4.13
CA GLU A 228 0.42 11.18 -3.20
C GLU A 228 1.73 11.51 -2.50
N ASP A 229 2.69 12.09 -3.22
CA ASP A 229 3.96 12.58 -2.71
C ASP A 229 3.83 13.66 -1.63
N THR A 230 2.66 14.28 -1.52
CA THR A 230 2.34 15.33 -0.53
C THR A 230 1.40 14.81 0.57
N LEU A 231 0.31 14.14 0.17
CA LEU A 231 -0.76 13.71 1.09
C LEU A 231 -0.44 12.37 1.76
N ALA A 232 0.30 11.52 1.07
CA ALA A 232 0.67 10.18 1.53
C ALA A 232 2.16 9.89 1.31
N ALA A 233 3.01 10.92 1.40
CA ALA A 233 4.45 10.82 1.20
C ALA A 233 5.13 9.61 1.88
N PRO A 234 4.77 9.17 3.10
CA PRO A 234 5.36 7.99 3.71
C PRO A 234 5.11 6.68 2.97
N TYR A 235 4.16 6.63 2.04
CA TYR A 235 3.88 5.43 1.25
C TYR A 235 4.75 5.33 0.00
N MET A 236 5.42 6.41 -0.40
CA MET A 236 6.35 6.44 -1.52
C MET A 236 7.81 6.33 -1.05
N VAL A 237 8.67 5.85 -1.92
CA VAL A 237 10.12 5.92 -1.68
C VAL A 237 10.63 7.35 -1.88
N ASP A 238 11.53 7.80 -1.01
CA ASP A 238 12.17 9.12 -1.15
C ASP A 238 12.90 9.23 -2.50
N GLY A 239 12.66 10.33 -3.23
CA GLY A 239 13.25 10.53 -4.54
C GLY A 239 12.69 9.62 -5.64
N ALA A 240 11.48 9.10 -5.48
CA ALA A 240 10.79 8.15 -6.37
C ALA A 240 10.95 8.50 -7.86
N GLY A 241 10.70 9.76 -8.25
CA GLY A 241 10.78 10.17 -9.66
C GLY A 241 12.17 9.99 -10.28
N GLN A 242 13.25 10.24 -9.52
CA GLN A 242 14.62 10.06 -10.01
C GLN A 242 14.98 8.56 -10.10
N LEU A 243 14.61 7.78 -9.10
CA LEU A 243 14.81 6.33 -9.11
C LEU A 243 14.03 5.68 -10.27
N CYS A 244 12.76 6.08 -10.47
CA CYS A 244 11.92 5.61 -11.56
C CYS A 244 12.59 5.88 -12.92
N GLN A 245 13.06 7.09 -13.17
CA GLN A 245 13.76 7.44 -14.41
C GLN A 245 14.99 6.56 -14.63
N ARG A 246 15.83 6.36 -13.62
CA ARG A 246 17.03 5.52 -13.69
C ARG A 246 16.71 4.06 -13.98
N LEU A 247 15.65 3.52 -13.37
CA LEU A 247 15.21 2.14 -13.61
C LEU A 247 14.65 1.95 -15.01
N VAL A 248 13.84 2.90 -15.52
CA VAL A 248 13.35 2.87 -16.91
C VAL A 248 14.51 2.92 -17.91
N GLN A 249 15.51 3.78 -17.69
CA GLN A 249 16.72 3.83 -18.52
C GLN A 249 17.49 2.50 -18.50
N ALA A 250 17.44 1.76 -17.40
CA ALA A 250 18.06 0.44 -17.27
C ALA A 250 17.19 -0.71 -17.83
N GLY A 251 16.00 -0.41 -18.37
CA GLY A 251 15.09 -1.38 -19.00
C GLY A 251 14.08 -2.03 -18.07
N VAL A 252 13.80 -1.42 -16.89
CA VAL A 252 12.72 -1.85 -16.00
C VAL A 252 11.46 -1.02 -16.31
N HIS A 253 10.40 -1.67 -16.75
CA HIS A 253 9.15 -1.03 -17.16
C HIS A 253 7.94 -1.45 -16.32
N VAL A 254 8.10 -2.45 -15.45
CA VAL A 254 7.04 -2.94 -14.57
C VAL A 254 7.60 -3.13 -13.17
N ILE A 255 6.85 -2.66 -12.17
CA ILE A 255 7.14 -2.87 -10.76
C ILE A 255 5.88 -3.30 -10.01
N PHE A 256 6.02 -4.28 -9.10
CA PHE A 256 4.97 -4.69 -8.17
C PHE A 256 5.25 -4.11 -6.78
N THR A 257 4.23 -3.52 -6.15
CA THR A 257 4.33 -2.88 -4.83
C THR A 257 3.17 -3.27 -3.91
N GLY A 258 3.21 -2.80 -2.66
CA GLY A 258 2.18 -2.98 -1.63
C GLY A 258 1.98 -1.71 -0.81
N HIS A 259 2.02 -1.82 0.53
CA HIS A 259 2.11 -0.75 1.52
C HIS A 259 0.86 0.11 1.72
N LEU A 260 0.27 0.69 0.68
CA LEU A 260 -0.94 1.54 0.82
C LEU A 260 -2.22 0.71 1.00
N HIS A 261 -2.14 -0.61 0.79
CA HIS A 261 -3.25 -1.57 0.89
C HIS A 261 -4.37 -1.31 -0.13
N ILE A 262 -4.01 -0.89 -1.33
CA ILE A 262 -4.93 -0.67 -2.45
C ILE A 262 -4.68 -1.68 -3.57
N SER A 263 -5.69 -1.90 -4.39
CA SER A 263 -5.59 -2.76 -5.58
C SER A 263 -5.64 -1.88 -6.82
N ASP A 264 -4.54 -1.25 -7.15
CA ASP A 264 -4.47 -0.22 -8.19
C ASP A 264 -3.30 -0.45 -9.17
N ILE A 265 -3.43 0.07 -10.38
CA ILE A 265 -2.37 0.07 -11.39
C ILE A 265 -2.18 1.50 -11.87
N SER A 266 -1.01 2.05 -11.66
CA SER A 266 -0.65 3.40 -12.11
C SER A 266 0.49 3.37 -13.11
N GLN A 267 0.61 4.41 -13.94
CA GLN A 267 1.71 4.54 -14.87
C GLN A 267 2.25 5.95 -14.96
N THR A 268 3.53 6.05 -15.25
CA THR A 268 4.16 7.33 -15.57
C THR A 268 4.93 7.23 -16.89
N ASN A 269 4.74 8.22 -17.75
CA ASN A 269 5.44 8.32 -19.03
C ASN A 269 6.67 9.22 -18.86
N LEU A 270 7.82 8.64 -19.12
CA LEU A 270 9.12 9.31 -19.12
C LEU A 270 9.65 9.41 -20.56
N ARG A 271 10.71 10.19 -20.74
CA ARG A 271 11.32 10.35 -22.07
C ARG A 271 11.84 9.02 -22.64
N GLU A 272 12.35 8.16 -21.78
CA GLU A 272 13.01 6.90 -22.12
C GLU A 272 12.05 5.72 -22.19
N GLY A 273 10.81 5.88 -21.75
CA GLY A 273 9.80 4.82 -21.73
C GLY A 273 8.75 5.03 -20.64
N THR A 274 7.92 4.04 -20.43
CA THR A 274 6.87 4.06 -19.42
C THR A 274 7.25 3.12 -18.26
N MET A 275 6.99 3.54 -17.02
CA MET A 275 6.92 2.66 -15.85
C MET A 275 5.46 2.40 -15.54
N VAL A 276 5.10 1.13 -15.41
CA VAL A 276 3.81 0.68 -14.89
C VAL A 276 4.03 0.11 -13.49
N GLU A 277 3.36 0.66 -12.51
CA GLU A 277 3.34 0.14 -11.15
C GLU A 277 2.03 -0.58 -10.88
N VAL A 278 2.13 -1.76 -10.29
CA VAL A 278 1.02 -2.60 -9.90
C VAL A 278 1.02 -2.72 -8.38
N ALA A 279 0.25 -1.88 -7.71
CA ALA A 279 0.01 -1.99 -6.28
C ALA A 279 -0.93 -3.16 -6.00
N THR A 280 -0.55 -3.99 -5.04
CA THR A 280 -1.35 -5.15 -4.61
C THR A 280 -1.91 -4.87 -3.23
N ALA A 281 -3.22 -5.07 -3.07
CA ALA A 281 -3.91 -4.86 -1.80
C ALA A 281 -3.37 -5.75 -0.69
N ALA A 282 -3.62 -5.35 0.56
CA ALA A 282 -3.30 -6.17 1.71
C ALA A 282 -4.14 -7.45 1.72
N ALA A 283 -3.48 -8.58 1.93
CA ALA A 283 -4.18 -9.86 2.07
C ALA A 283 -5.12 -9.88 3.28
N VAL A 284 -4.72 -9.21 4.37
CA VAL A 284 -5.46 -9.15 5.65
C VAL A 284 -6.41 -7.97 5.76
N GLY A 285 -6.54 -7.14 4.73
CA GLY A 285 -7.39 -5.97 4.75
C GLY A 285 -8.28 -5.91 3.50
N TYR A 286 -9.48 -5.31 3.63
CA TYR A 286 -10.32 -5.10 2.48
C TYR A 286 -9.58 -4.34 1.36
N PRO A 287 -9.64 -4.77 0.10
CA PRO A 287 -10.52 -5.80 -0.49
C PRO A 287 -9.98 -7.24 -0.44
N CYS A 288 -8.93 -7.55 0.32
CA CYS A 288 -8.34 -8.88 0.48
C CYS A 288 -7.96 -9.51 -0.87
N GLN A 289 -7.31 -8.72 -1.73
CA GLN A 289 -6.97 -9.12 -3.09
C GLN A 289 -5.51 -9.51 -3.22
N TRP A 290 -5.27 -10.40 -4.17
CA TRP A 290 -3.97 -10.80 -4.66
C TRP A 290 -4.03 -10.90 -6.19
N ARG A 291 -2.90 -11.09 -6.87
CA ARG A 291 -2.88 -11.03 -8.32
C ARG A 291 -2.29 -12.28 -8.95
N ILE A 292 -2.78 -12.62 -10.15
CA ILE A 292 -2.16 -13.58 -11.06
C ILE A 292 -1.70 -12.82 -12.30
N ALA A 293 -0.41 -12.98 -12.63
CA ALA A 293 0.16 -12.43 -13.85
C ALA A 293 0.72 -13.57 -14.73
N THR A 294 0.60 -13.41 -16.03
CA THR A 294 1.21 -14.30 -17.03
C THR A 294 2.11 -13.45 -17.93
N CYS A 295 3.40 -13.56 -17.69
CA CYS A 295 4.45 -12.86 -18.42
C CYS A 295 4.83 -13.68 -19.66
N ASN A 296 4.71 -13.11 -20.86
CA ASN A 296 5.24 -13.67 -22.09
C ASN A 296 6.40 -12.79 -22.58
N THR A 297 7.61 -13.21 -22.30
CA THR A 297 8.83 -12.45 -22.61
C THR A 297 9.07 -12.31 -24.11
N ALA A 298 8.74 -13.32 -24.90
CA ALA A 298 8.87 -13.27 -26.37
C ALA A 298 7.87 -12.31 -27.02
N ALA A 299 6.64 -12.23 -26.48
CA ALA A 299 5.64 -11.27 -26.93
C ALA A 299 5.86 -9.87 -26.34
N GLY A 300 6.72 -9.74 -25.32
CA GLY A 300 6.94 -8.48 -24.61
C GLY A 300 5.69 -7.99 -23.89
N LYS A 301 4.85 -8.90 -23.37
CA LYS A 301 3.56 -8.55 -22.73
C LYS A 301 3.32 -9.40 -21.49
N MET A 302 2.67 -8.78 -20.51
CA MET A 302 2.17 -9.43 -19.30
C MET A 302 0.66 -9.25 -19.23
N GLN A 303 -0.07 -10.35 -19.02
CA GLN A 303 -1.50 -10.32 -18.68
C GLN A 303 -1.63 -10.43 -17.18
N LEU A 304 -2.45 -9.57 -16.58
CA LEU A 304 -2.67 -9.50 -15.14
C LEU A 304 -4.16 -9.56 -14.84
N ARG A 305 -4.49 -10.22 -13.71
CA ARG A 305 -5.84 -10.19 -13.14
C ARG A 305 -5.80 -10.21 -11.62
N SER A 306 -6.72 -9.50 -10.99
CA SER A 306 -6.94 -9.56 -9.55
C SER A 306 -7.75 -10.79 -9.18
N MET A 307 -7.48 -11.31 -8.00
CA MET A 307 -8.15 -12.42 -7.33
C MET A 307 -8.59 -11.94 -5.95
N THR A 308 -9.81 -12.25 -5.54
CA THR A 308 -10.32 -11.87 -4.22
C THR A 308 -10.45 -13.10 -3.33
N LEU A 309 -10.00 -13.00 -2.09
CA LEU A 309 -10.24 -14.00 -1.06
C LEU A 309 -11.68 -13.82 -0.53
N ASN A 310 -12.61 -14.65 -1.02
CA ASN A 310 -14.03 -14.48 -0.72
C ASN A 310 -14.47 -15.15 0.58
N SER A 311 -13.82 -16.25 0.97
CA SER A 311 -14.19 -17.05 2.14
C SER A 311 -12.98 -17.63 2.84
N LEU A 312 -13.12 -17.89 4.12
CA LEU A 312 -12.18 -18.69 4.90
C LEU A 312 -12.86 -19.98 5.37
N PRO A 313 -12.12 -21.03 5.73
CA PRO A 313 -12.71 -22.22 6.33
C PRO A 313 -13.58 -21.93 7.56
N SER A 314 -13.20 -20.97 8.39
CA SER A 314 -13.96 -20.53 9.56
C SER A 314 -15.06 -19.51 9.24
N ASP A 315 -15.04 -18.87 8.08
CA ASP A 315 -15.94 -17.76 7.70
C ASP A 315 -16.28 -17.79 6.22
N PRO A 316 -17.44 -18.32 5.84
CA PRO A 316 -17.89 -18.38 4.44
C PRO A 316 -18.21 -16.99 3.86
N ASP A 317 -18.50 -15.99 4.72
CA ASP A 317 -18.87 -14.63 4.33
C ASP A 317 -17.71 -13.62 4.57
N PHE A 318 -16.48 -14.09 4.55
CA PHE A 318 -15.29 -13.32 4.91
C PHE A 318 -15.15 -12.01 4.15
N ALA A 319 -15.35 -11.99 2.83
CA ALA A 319 -15.22 -10.77 2.03
C ALA A 319 -16.22 -9.68 2.46
N GLU A 320 -17.48 -10.04 2.76
CA GLU A 320 -18.47 -9.09 3.25
C GLU A 320 -18.08 -8.58 4.67
N ARG A 321 -17.65 -9.48 5.54
CA ARG A 321 -17.18 -9.08 6.87
C ARG A 321 -15.95 -8.16 6.81
N ALA A 322 -14.98 -8.45 5.94
CA ALA A 322 -13.82 -7.58 5.73
C ALA A 322 -14.23 -6.18 5.27
N ARG A 323 -15.24 -6.12 4.37
CA ARG A 323 -15.83 -4.85 3.91
C ARG A 323 -16.48 -4.07 5.04
N GLU A 324 -17.26 -4.72 5.89
CA GLU A 324 -17.90 -4.08 7.04
C GLU A 324 -16.87 -3.62 8.10
N VAL A 325 -15.82 -4.40 8.37
CA VAL A 325 -14.71 -3.98 9.24
C VAL A 325 -14.05 -2.73 8.66
N PHE A 326 -13.74 -2.72 7.37
CA PHE A 326 -13.16 -1.56 6.70
C PHE A 326 -14.04 -0.30 6.85
N LYS A 327 -15.35 -0.41 6.58
CA LYS A 327 -16.30 0.68 6.74
C LYS A 327 -16.32 1.21 8.18
N SER A 328 -16.26 0.32 9.16
CA SER A 328 -16.28 0.70 10.58
C SER A 328 -15.04 1.49 11.01
N CYS A 329 -13.92 1.33 10.31
CA CYS A 329 -12.67 2.05 10.58
C CYS A 329 -12.64 3.46 9.98
N ILE A 330 -13.51 3.79 9.01
CA ILE A 330 -13.47 5.09 8.30
C ILE A 330 -13.55 6.31 9.23
N PRO A 331 -14.43 6.34 10.25
CA PRO A 331 -14.43 7.46 11.20
C PRO A 331 -13.09 7.65 11.92
N THR A 332 -12.49 6.57 12.38
CA THR A 332 -11.18 6.59 13.07
C THR A 332 -10.06 7.04 12.11
N MET A 333 -10.06 6.53 10.88
CA MET A 333 -9.11 6.95 9.85
C MET A 333 -9.26 8.44 9.53
N THR A 334 -10.48 8.93 9.36
CA THR A 334 -10.77 10.36 9.11
C THR A 334 -10.24 11.23 10.25
N HIS A 335 -10.49 10.84 11.49
CA HIS A 335 -9.96 11.53 12.66
C HIS A 335 -8.42 11.50 12.70
N GLY A 336 -7.80 10.36 12.42
CA GLY A 336 -6.35 10.21 12.36
C GLY A 336 -5.70 11.15 11.34
N VAL A 337 -6.26 11.24 10.14
CA VAL A 337 -5.79 12.17 9.09
C VAL A 337 -5.92 13.62 9.56
N LEU A 338 -7.06 14.02 10.12
CA LEU A 338 -7.25 15.38 10.62
C LEU A 338 -6.29 15.72 11.77
N THR A 339 -6.06 14.79 12.69
CA THR A 339 -5.12 14.98 13.81
C THR A 339 -3.69 15.14 13.30
N ARG A 340 -3.30 14.32 12.31
CA ARG A 340 -1.96 14.38 11.72
C ARG A 340 -1.68 15.72 11.06
N TYR A 341 -2.64 16.26 10.30
CA TYR A 341 -2.50 17.50 9.55
C TYR A 341 -3.08 18.72 10.29
N TRP A 342 -3.40 18.57 11.58
CA TRP A 342 -3.99 19.66 12.35
C TRP A 342 -3.14 20.94 12.41
N PRO A 343 -1.82 20.88 12.57
CA PRO A 343 -0.97 22.08 12.54
C PRO A 343 -1.06 22.83 11.21
N GLU A 344 -1.06 22.14 10.08
CA GLU A 344 -1.16 22.72 8.75
C GLU A 344 -2.55 23.30 8.50
N ILE A 345 -3.59 22.60 8.93
CA ILE A 345 -4.98 23.03 8.84
C ILE A 345 -5.18 24.33 9.66
N THR A 346 -4.73 24.38 10.91
CA THR A 346 -4.83 25.57 11.77
C THR A 346 -4.05 26.74 11.21
N HIS A 347 -2.81 26.48 10.73
CA HIS A 347 -2.01 27.50 10.07
C HIS A 347 -2.70 28.08 8.82
N ALA A 348 -3.32 27.24 8.00
CA ALA A 348 -4.08 27.67 6.82
C ALA A 348 -5.32 28.51 7.22
N ILE A 349 -6.05 28.09 8.27
CA ILE A 349 -7.20 28.80 8.82
C ILE A 349 -6.77 30.19 9.34
N ASP A 350 -5.69 30.26 10.10
CA ASP A 350 -5.19 31.52 10.68
C ASP A 350 -4.68 32.48 9.59
N ASN A 351 -3.97 31.97 8.61
CA ASN A 351 -3.55 32.76 7.45
C ASN A 351 -4.75 33.32 6.67
N TYR A 352 -5.81 32.52 6.52
CA TYR A 352 -7.02 32.94 5.86
C TYR A 352 -7.78 33.99 6.72
N ARG A 353 -7.86 33.76 8.04
CA ARG A 353 -8.45 34.69 9.02
C ARG A 353 -7.77 36.05 8.99
N ASN A 354 -6.44 36.08 9.00
CA ASN A 354 -5.65 37.30 8.94
C ASN A 354 -5.87 38.11 7.64
N LYS A 355 -6.09 37.43 6.52
CA LYS A 355 -6.33 38.07 5.21
C LYS A 355 -7.77 38.51 5.00
N HIS A 356 -8.72 37.89 5.70
CA HIS A 356 -10.17 38.06 5.48
C HIS A 356 -10.93 38.21 6.79
N ASP A 357 -10.37 38.98 7.76
CA ASP A 357 -10.90 39.17 9.11
C ASP A 357 -12.40 39.46 9.12
N PHE A 358 -12.87 40.36 8.23
CA PHE A 358 -14.28 40.72 8.16
C PHE A 358 -15.19 39.52 7.84
N VAL A 359 -14.81 38.68 6.93
CA VAL A 359 -15.59 37.49 6.54
C VAL A 359 -15.52 36.42 7.62
N MET A 360 -14.35 36.23 8.22
CA MET A 360 -14.10 35.17 9.22
C MET A 360 -14.79 35.43 10.56
N ARG A 361 -15.23 36.68 10.86
CA ARG A 361 -16.08 36.98 12.03
C ARG A 361 -17.45 36.30 11.98
N PHE A 362 -17.88 35.85 10.80
CA PHE A 362 -19.15 35.16 10.59
C PHE A 362 -18.98 33.67 10.38
N VAL A 363 -17.76 33.13 10.55
CA VAL A 363 -17.43 31.73 10.36
C VAL A 363 -17.01 31.15 11.70
N ASP A 364 -17.74 30.15 12.14
CA ASP A 364 -17.51 29.40 13.38
C ASP A 364 -16.85 28.04 13.01
N ILE A 365 -15.53 28.04 12.95
CA ILE A 365 -14.76 26.85 12.65
C ILE A 365 -14.47 26.15 13.98
N PRO A 366 -14.74 24.83 14.11
CA PRO A 366 -14.31 24.06 15.28
C PRO A 366 -12.81 24.20 15.52
N ASP A 367 -12.41 24.21 16.78
CA ASP A 367 -11.05 24.48 17.25
C ASP A 367 -10.23 23.23 17.57
N SER A 368 -10.79 22.04 17.29
CA SER A 368 -10.11 20.78 17.48
C SER A 368 -10.34 19.80 16.32
N PRO A 369 -9.41 18.86 16.07
CA PRO A 369 -9.57 17.85 15.04
C PRO A 369 -10.78 16.94 15.28
N GLU A 370 -11.12 16.64 16.54
CA GLU A 370 -12.30 15.86 16.93
C GLU A 370 -13.59 16.53 16.49
N ALA A 371 -13.72 17.82 16.80
CA ALA A 371 -14.93 18.58 16.49
C ALA A 371 -15.10 18.78 14.97
N ILE A 372 -14.00 18.94 14.22
CA ILE A 372 -14.05 18.97 12.75
C ILE A 372 -14.41 17.59 12.19
N ALA A 373 -13.82 16.50 12.72
CA ALA A 373 -14.14 15.14 12.30
C ALA A 373 -15.64 14.85 12.50
N GLU A 374 -16.18 15.17 13.67
CA GLU A 374 -17.60 14.97 13.96
C GLU A 374 -18.50 15.77 12.99
N LEU A 375 -18.15 17.03 12.71
CA LEU A 375 -18.89 17.86 11.77
C LEU A 375 -18.83 17.32 10.34
N LEU A 376 -17.68 16.86 9.88
CA LEU A 376 -17.50 16.26 8.55
C LEU A 376 -18.25 14.93 8.45
N LEU A 377 -18.06 14.02 9.40
CA LEU A 377 -18.68 12.70 9.39
C LEU A 377 -20.20 12.78 9.46
N LYS A 378 -20.77 13.74 10.19
CA LYS A 378 -22.22 13.98 10.23
C LYS A 378 -22.86 14.18 8.85
N HIS A 379 -22.14 14.75 7.88
CA HIS A 379 -22.65 15.10 6.56
C HIS A 379 -22.00 14.36 5.40
N LEU A 380 -20.85 13.74 5.65
CA LEU A 380 -19.98 13.18 4.63
C LEU A 380 -19.65 11.70 4.87
N GLN A 381 -20.07 11.09 5.99
CA GLN A 381 -19.69 9.72 6.33
C GLN A 381 -19.93 8.75 5.17
N GLU A 382 -21.14 8.70 4.65
CA GLU A 382 -21.47 7.79 3.55
C GLU A 382 -20.65 8.03 2.28
N PRO A 383 -20.61 9.26 1.70
CA PRO A 383 -19.81 9.49 0.51
C PRO A 383 -18.30 9.38 0.74
N VAL A 384 -17.79 9.68 1.93
CA VAL A 384 -16.37 9.43 2.28
C VAL A 384 -16.10 7.94 2.36
N THR A 385 -16.99 7.17 3.00
CA THR A 385 -16.88 5.70 3.04
C THR A 385 -16.85 5.12 1.64
N GLN A 386 -17.74 5.56 0.75
CA GLN A 386 -17.75 5.08 -0.63
C GLN A 386 -16.48 5.49 -1.40
N ALA A 387 -15.95 6.69 -1.17
CA ALA A 387 -14.69 7.13 -1.78
C ALA A 387 -13.50 6.24 -1.35
N TYR A 388 -13.41 5.91 -0.06
CA TYR A 388 -12.38 5.00 0.44
C TYR A 388 -12.51 3.57 -0.11
N ILE A 389 -13.75 3.07 -0.27
CA ILE A 389 -14.03 1.76 -0.89
C ILE A 389 -13.57 1.78 -2.34
N THR A 390 -14.01 2.77 -3.13
CA THR A 390 -13.63 2.93 -4.53
C THR A 390 -12.12 2.95 -4.70
N PHE A 391 -11.43 3.72 -3.87
CA PHE A 391 -9.97 3.81 -3.87
C PHE A 391 -9.28 2.49 -3.46
N ALA A 392 -9.78 1.80 -2.45
CA ALA A 392 -9.19 0.52 -2.02
C ALA A 392 -9.36 -0.59 -3.08
N GLU A 393 -10.46 -0.56 -3.84
CA GLU A 393 -10.77 -1.52 -4.89
C GLU A 393 -10.08 -1.22 -6.23
N GLY A 394 -9.53 -0.01 -6.43
CA GLY A 394 -9.04 0.41 -7.74
C GLY A 394 -10.17 0.63 -8.74
N ASN A 395 -11.27 1.22 -8.31
CA ASN A 395 -12.43 1.51 -9.15
C ASN A 395 -12.56 3.02 -9.45
N GLU A 396 -11.48 3.76 -9.36
CA GLU A 396 -11.38 5.15 -9.78
C GLU A 396 -11.63 5.25 -11.29
N GLY A 397 -12.04 6.37 -11.79
CA GLY A 397 -12.31 6.55 -13.23
C GLY A 397 -13.65 6.00 -13.74
N GLY A 398 -14.44 5.30 -12.91
CA GLY A 398 -15.76 4.80 -13.28
C GLY A 398 -16.81 5.92 -13.46
N SER A 399 -17.87 5.65 -14.27
CA SER A 399 -18.98 6.59 -14.51
C SER A 399 -19.67 7.07 -13.24
N ASP A 400 -19.61 6.27 -12.17
CA ASP A 400 -20.29 6.54 -10.90
C ASP A 400 -19.51 7.53 -10.02
N ASN A 401 -18.23 7.78 -10.31
CA ASN A 401 -17.39 8.71 -9.55
C ASN A 401 -17.87 10.16 -9.67
N GLN A 402 -18.44 10.57 -10.80
CA GLN A 402 -19.04 11.90 -10.90
C GLN A 402 -20.23 12.09 -9.92
N GLN A 403 -21.01 11.04 -9.71
CA GLN A 403 -22.10 11.08 -8.73
C GLN A 403 -21.53 11.16 -7.31
N LEU A 404 -20.50 10.38 -6.99
CA LEU A 404 -19.81 10.40 -5.71
C LEU A 404 -19.17 11.76 -5.42
N ILE A 405 -18.48 12.36 -6.39
CA ILE A 405 -17.93 13.71 -6.30
C ILE A 405 -19.05 14.72 -6.00
N ASN A 406 -20.21 14.62 -6.68
CA ASN A 406 -21.33 15.52 -6.43
C ASN A 406 -21.94 15.33 -5.02
N GLN A 407 -21.94 14.12 -4.47
CA GLN A 407 -22.40 13.85 -3.10
C GLN A 407 -21.43 14.45 -2.07
N LEU A 408 -20.12 14.28 -2.27
CA LEU A 408 -19.10 14.88 -1.43
C LEU A 408 -19.19 16.41 -1.44
N ILE A 409 -19.37 17.00 -2.60
CA ILE A 409 -19.59 18.44 -2.76
C ILE A 409 -20.81 18.91 -1.96
N LYS A 410 -21.97 18.24 -2.11
CA LYS A 410 -23.19 18.56 -1.35
C LYS A 410 -23.01 18.40 0.16
N GLY A 411 -22.22 17.45 0.60
CA GLY A 411 -21.87 17.25 2.01
C GLY A 411 -21.07 18.44 2.55
N VAL A 412 -20.03 18.88 1.80
CA VAL A 412 -19.25 20.08 2.16
C VAL A 412 -20.11 21.32 2.21
N ASP A 413 -21.09 21.48 1.30
CA ASP A 413 -22.06 22.58 1.37
C ASP A 413 -22.80 22.63 2.71
N LYS A 414 -23.24 21.47 3.20
CA LYS A 414 -23.92 21.38 4.50
C LYS A 414 -22.98 21.70 5.66
N VAL A 415 -21.71 21.30 5.59
CA VAL A 415 -20.69 21.68 6.58
C VAL A 415 -20.49 23.19 6.59
N VAL A 416 -20.30 23.81 5.42
CA VAL A 416 -20.18 25.27 5.29
C VAL A 416 -21.43 25.96 5.80
N ASP A 417 -22.62 25.41 5.54
CA ASP A 417 -23.87 25.94 6.05
C ASP A 417 -23.95 25.97 7.56
N GLN A 418 -23.38 25.01 8.25
CA GLN A 418 -23.36 24.96 9.71
C GLN A 418 -22.32 25.90 10.34
N THR A 419 -21.22 26.16 9.61
CA THR A 419 -20.14 27.03 10.13
C THR A 419 -20.35 28.51 9.87
N VAL A 420 -21.24 28.91 8.96
CA VAL A 420 -21.49 30.34 8.62
C VAL A 420 -22.72 30.89 9.33
N ARG A 421 -22.55 31.98 10.06
CA ARG A 421 -23.59 32.65 10.84
C ARG A 421 -23.81 34.12 10.40
N GLY A 422 -24.92 34.69 10.81
CA GLY A 422 -25.22 36.14 10.74
C GLY A 422 -25.90 36.62 9.46
N ILE A 423 -26.15 37.92 9.39
CA ILE A 423 -26.94 38.60 8.34
C ILE A 423 -26.23 38.51 6.96
N LEU A 424 -24.91 38.47 6.94
CA LEU A 424 -24.11 38.37 5.72
C LEU A 424 -23.89 36.93 5.23
N ARG A 425 -24.59 35.93 5.80
CA ARG A 425 -24.51 34.51 5.48
C ARG A 425 -24.45 34.21 3.97
N PRO A 426 -25.31 34.79 3.08
CA PRO A 426 -25.25 34.51 1.66
C PRO A 426 -23.95 34.96 0.98
N LEU A 427 -23.40 36.11 1.35
CA LEU A 427 -22.17 36.67 0.81
C LEU A 427 -20.95 35.92 1.33
N THR A 428 -20.92 35.60 2.62
CA THR A 428 -19.86 34.78 3.26
C THR A 428 -19.83 33.38 2.68
N LYS A 429 -21.00 32.77 2.48
CA LYS A 429 -21.15 31.49 1.79
C LYS A 429 -20.60 31.53 0.37
N ALA A 430 -20.96 32.53 -0.42
CA ALA A 430 -20.46 32.66 -1.78
C ALA A 430 -18.94 32.85 -1.85
N ALA A 431 -18.36 33.59 -0.92
CA ALA A 431 -16.92 33.80 -0.84
C ALA A 431 -16.16 32.51 -0.43
N LEU A 432 -16.68 31.76 0.55
CA LEU A 432 -16.15 30.46 0.97
C LEU A 432 -16.34 29.39 -0.11
N HIS A 433 -17.51 29.39 -0.75
CA HIS A 433 -17.84 28.48 -1.86
C HIS A 433 -16.83 28.59 -3.00
N LEU A 434 -16.50 29.79 -3.44
CA LEU A 434 -15.57 30.02 -4.55
C LEU A 434 -14.15 29.51 -4.28
N ARG A 435 -13.70 29.48 -3.02
CA ARG A 435 -12.32 29.07 -2.67
C ARG A 435 -12.22 27.65 -2.12
N ILE A 436 -13.05 27.27 -1.17
CA ILE A 436 -13.07 25.91 -0.59
C ILE A 436 -13.45 24.91 -1.68
N TYR A 437 -14.41 25.26 -2.52
CA TYR A 437 -14.87 24.41 -3.61
C TYR A 437 -13.82 24.11 -4.65
N GLY A 438 -13.06 25.12 -5.08
CA GLY A 438 -12.01 24.93 -6.07
C GLY A 438 -10.93 23.98 -5.57
N THR A 439 -10.46 24.21 -4.34
CA THR A 439 -9.42 23.40 -3.71
C THR A 439 -9.92 21.99 -3.37
N PHE A 440 -11.14 21.90 -2.77
CA PHE A 440 -11.72 20.61 -2.39
C PHE A 440 -12.07 19.75 -3.61
N LYS A 441 -12.62 20.37 -4.66
CA LYS A 441 -12.88 19.67 -5.93
C LYS A 441 -11.59 19.21 -6.60
N LEU A 442 -10.51 19.97 -6.48
CA LEU A 442 -9.20 19.57 -6.99
C LEU A 442 -8.67 18.36 -6.22
N VAL A 443 -8.70 18.40 -4.88
CA VAL A 443 -8.26 17.28 -4.02
C VAL A 443 -9.13 16.03 -4.23
N LEU A 444 -10.44 16.17 -4.31
CA LEU A 444 -11.34 15.04 -4.57
C LEU A 444 -11.09 14.42 -5.96
N ARG A 445 -10.91 15.26 -6.97
CA ARG A 445 -10.55 14.77 -8.29
C ARG A 445 -9.22 14.04 -8.27
N SER A 446 -8.23 14.57 -7.55
CA SER A 446 -6.92 13.95 -7.48
C SER A 446 -6.91 12.56 -6.84
N ILE A 447 -7.86 12.27 -5.93
CA ILE A 447 -7.98 10.96 -5.26
C ILE A 447 -8.89 10.00 -6.03
N LEU A 448 -9.86 10.52 -6.81
CA LEU A 448 -10.88 9.72 -7.51
C LEU A 448 -10.67 9.73 -9.03
N GLU A 449 -9.58 10.26 -9.51
CA GLU A 449 -9.20 10.29 -10.93
C GLU A 449 -8.14 9.20 -11.15
N ASP A 450 -8.47 8.23 -11.98
CA ASP A 450 -7.57 7.14 -12.34
C ASP A 450 -6.36 7.69 -13.12
N LEU A 451 -5.16 7.34 -12.70
CA LEU A 451 -3.91 7.73 -13.36
C LEU A 451 -3.51 6.77 -14.51
N ASN A 452 -4.31 5.75 -14.76
CA ASN A 452 -4.12 4.82 -15.88
C ASN A 452 -4.58 5.37 -17.22
N ASP A 453 -5.45 6.38 -17.22
CA ASP A 453 -6.16 6.85 -18.42
C ASP A 453 -5.28 7.75 -19.32
N ILE A 454 -4.01 7.39 -19.51
CA ILE A 454 -3.11 8.09 -20.40
C ILE A 454 -3.02 7.35 -21.73
N GLY A 455 -3.96 7.68 -22.61
CA GLY A 455 -3.83 7.46 -24.07
C GLY A 455 -3.74 6.01 -24.48
N THR A 456 -4.87 5.34 -24.48
CA THR A 456 -5.04 4.00 -25.03
C THR A 456 -4.67 3.96 -26.51
N SER A 457 -3.51 3.42 -26.83
CA SER A 457 -3.39 2.66 -28.07
C SER A 457 -4.23 1.39 -27.90
N HIS A 458 -4.91 0.92 -28.96
CA HIS A 458 -5.75 -0.29 -28.92
C HIS A 458 -5.04 -1.58 -28.51
N GLU A 459 -3.78 -1.52 -28.10
CA GLU A 459 -2.95 -2.65 -27.67
C GLU A 459 -2.76 -2.76 -26.16
N THR A 460 -3.09 -1.73 -25.37
CA THR A 460 -2.97 -1.72 -23.92
C THR A 460 -4.36 -1.49 -23.32
N VAL A 461 -4.92 -2.50 -22.68
CA VAL A 461 -6.10 -2.37 -21.84
C VAL A 461 -5.59 -2.43 -20.41
N ILE A 462 -5.61 -1.32 -19.70
CA ILE A 462 -5.29 -1.25 -18.28
C ILE A 462 -6.57 -0.90 -17.55
N ASN A 463 -6.95 -1.81 -16.67
CA ASN A 463 -7.97 -1.64 -15.66
C ASN A 463 -7.42 -2.34 -14.42
N ASP A 464 -7.64 -1.82 -13.24
CA ASP A 464 -6.99 -2.26 -11.99
C ASP A 464 -7.22 -3.72 -11.63
N HIS A 465 -8.22 -4.34 -12.24
CA HIS A 465 -8.53 -5.77 -12.04
C HIS A 465 -8.03 -6.67 -13.16
N THR A 466 -7.89 -6.14 -14.39
CA THR A 466 -7.39 -6.89 -15.55
C THR A 466 -6.58 -5.98 -16.45
N ALA A 467 -5.35 -6.34 -16.74
CA ALA A 467 -4.47 -5.51 -17.57
C ALA A 467 -3.66 -6.35 -18.56
N ILE A 468 -3.30 -5.73 -19.69
CA ILE A 468 -2.25 -6.18 -20.59
C ILE A 468 -1.16 -5.13 -20.57
N ILE A 469 -0.03 -5.43 -19.95
CA ILE A 469 1.07 -4.52 -19.68
C ILE A 469 2.23 -4.85 -20.63
N PRO A 470 2.82 -3.91 -21.36
CA PRO A 470 4.05 -4.11 -22.11
C PRO A 470 5.25 -4.30 -21.17
N LEU A 471 6.21 -5.16 -21.60
CA LEU A 471 7.42 -5.50 -20.84
C LEU A 471 8.66 -4.92 -21.47
#